data_9702d5bfa79269cf92f7f589cfb04332
#
_entry.id   9702d5bfa79269cf92f7f589cfb04332
#
_cell.length_a   1.000
_cell.length_b   1.000
_cell.length_c   1.000
_cell.angle_alpha   90.00
_cell.angle_beta   90.00
_cell.angle_gamma   90.00
#
_symmetry.space_group_name_H-M   'P 1'
#
loop_
_entity.id
_entity.type
_entity.pdbx_description
1 polymer ?
#
loop_
_entity_poly.entity_id
_entity_poly.type
_entity_poly.pdbx_seq_one_letter_code
_entity_poly.pdbx_strand_id
1 'polypeptide(L)'
;MTMVKIRLRRMGAKKNPFYRIVVADSRSPRDGRCIEEIGFYDPLSADKKIKVDTARAEYWINNGAQPTDTVRALLKKAAAE
;
A
#
# COMPACT_ATOMS: atom_id res chain seq x y z
N MET A 1 13.38 -7.51 -16.62
CA MET A 1 12.00 -7.44 -16.15
C MET A 1 11.87 -6.54 -14.96
N THR A 2 10.92 -5.65 -15.00
CA THR A 2 10.65 -4.77 -13.88
C THR A 2 9.75 -5.50 -12.89
N MET A 3 10.22 -5.67 -11.66
CA MET A 3 9.37 -6.22 -10.62
C MET A 3 8.64 -5.08 -9.94
N VAL A 4 7.33 -5.16 -9.93
CA VAL A 4 6.46 -4.17 -9.30
C VAL A 4 5.97 -4.73 -7.97
N LYS A 5 6.01 -3.90 -6.94
CA LYS A 5 5.53 -4.29 -5.61
C LYS A 5 4.49 -3.29 -5.11
N ILE A 6 3.56 -3.80 -4.33
CA ILE A 6 2.60 -2.98 -3.61
C ILE A 6 3.09 -2.94 -2.16
N ARG A 7 3.42 -1.75 -1.68
CA ARG A 7 4.01 -1.60 -0.35
C ARG A 7 3.49 -0.37 0.36
N LEU A 8 3.75 -0.30 1.66
CA LEU A 8 3.39 0.85 2.46
C LEU A 8 4.53 1.86 2.45
N ARG A 9 4.17 3.12 2.27
CA ARG A 9 5.10 4.24 2.37
C ARG A 9 4.73 5.04 3.61
N ARG A 10 5.68 5.16 4.54
CA ARG A 10 5.45 5.91 5.76
C ARG A 10 5.45 7.39 5.48
N MET A 11 4.43 8.07 6.00
CA MET A 11 4.29 9.51 5.91
C MET A 11 3.88 10.05 7.28
N GLY A 12 3.80 11.36 7.41
CA GLY A 12 3.36 11.98 8.65
C GLY A 12 4.49 12.24 9.63
N ALA A 13 4.12 12.70 10.81
CA ALA A 13 5.08 13.09 11.84
C ALA A 13 5.62 11.87 12.59
N LYS A 14 6.71 12.05 13.31
CA LYS A 14 7.40 11.01 14.03
C LYS A 14 6.48 10.25 15.00
N LYS A 15 5.57 10.96 15.67
CA LYS A 15 4.64 10.38 16.64
C LYS A 15 3.27 10.07 16.05
N ASN A 16 3.04 10.43 14.80
CA ASN A 16 1.77 10.21 14.11
C ASN A 16 2.03 9.54 12.77
N PRO A 17 2.36 8.25 12.78
CA PRO A 17 2.62 7.54 11.52
C PRO A 17 1.35 7.42 10.69
N PHE A 18 1.50 7.69 9.42
CA PHE A 18 0.46 7.54 8.43
C PHE A 18 1.07 6.82 7.24
N TYR A 19 0.37 5.86 6.71
CA TYR A 19 0.92 5.05 5.62
C TYR A 19 0.07 5.19 4.37
N ARG A 20 0.75 5.30 3.23
CA ARG A 20 0.08 5.20 1.94
C ARG A 20 0.40 3.86 1.32
N ILE A 21 -0.61 3.27 0.68
CA ILE A 21 -0.44 2.02 -0.06
C ILE A 21 -0.07 2.42 -1.47
N VAL A 22 1.15 2.05 -1.88
CA VAL A 22 1.69 2.50 -3.16
C VAL A 22 2.16 1.32 -4.00
N VAL A 23 2.06 1.49 -5.31
CA VAL A 23 2.61 0.57 -6.28
C VAL A 23 3.92 1.16 -6.77
N ALA A 24 5.00 0.43 -6.63
CA ALA A 24 6.33 0.93 -6.99
C ALA A 24 7.21 -0.16 -7.56
N ASP A 25 8.20 0.26 -8.35
CA ASP A 25 9.24 -0.65 -8.84
C ASP A 25 10.08 -1.11 -7.65
N SER A 26 10.35 -2.40 -7.58
CA SER A 26 11.12 -2.97 -6.47
C SER A 26 12.53 -2.41 -6.36
N ARG A 27 13.06 -1.84 -7.44
CA ARG A 27 14.38 -1.23 -7.45
C ARG A 27 14.38 0.21 -6.93
N SER A 28 13.21 0.83 -6.88
CA SER A 28 13.12 2.21 -6.39
C SER A 28 13.40 2.28 -4.89
N PRO A 29 14.11 3.32 -4.42
CA PRO A 29 14.27 3.53 -2.98
C PRO A 29 12.92 3.62 -2.30
N ARG A 30 12.87 3.26 -1.03
CA ARG A 30 11.64 3.30 -0.24
C ARG A 30 10.98 4.68 -0.29
N ASP A 31 11.78 5.74 -0.32
CA ASP A 31 11.31 7.13 -0.36
C ASP A 31 11.28 7.69 -1.78
N GLY A 32 11.47 6.83 -2.78
CA GLY A 32 11.47 7.23 -4.17
C GLY A 32 10.08 7.32 -4.76
N ARG A 33 10.04 7.59 -6.06
CA ARG A 33 8.77 7.70 -6.79
C ARG A 33 7.99 6.40 -6.78
N CYS A 34 6.69 6.50 -6.58
CA CYS A 34 5.79 5.39 -6.79
C CYS A 34 5.13 5.52 -8.16
N ILE A 35 4.66 4.39 -8.69
CA ILE A 35 3.93 4.35 -9.94
C ILE A 35 2.52 4.89 -9.74
N GLU A 36 1.89 4.46 -8.64
CA GLU A 36 0.51 4.85 -8.33
C GLU A 36 0.26 4.70 -6.83
N GLU A 37 -0.56 5.58 -6.29
CA GLU A 37 -1.05 5.46 -4.92
C GLU A 37 -2.46 4.88 -4.98
N ILE A 38 -2.69 3.76 -4.29
CA ILE A 38 -3.97 3.06 -4.36
C ILE A 38 -4.74 3.07 -3.05
N GLY A 39 -4.21 3.70 -2.02
CA GLY A 39 -4.92 3.80 -0.76
C GLY A 39 -4.06 4.33 0.36
N PHE A 40 -4.62 4.25 1.56
CA PHE A 40 -3.89 4.68 2.76
C PHE A 40 -4.30 3.84 3.96
N TYR A 41 -3.46 3.87 5.00
CA TYR A 41 -3.71 3.20 6.26
C TYR A 41 -3.35 4.15 7.39
N ASP A 42 -4.30 4.42 8.29
CA ASP A 42 -4.10 5.27 9.46
C ASP A 42 -4.25 4.42 10.72
N PRO A 43 -3.13 3.95 11.30
CA PRO A 43 -3.20 3.09 12.48
C PRO A 43 -3.57 3.82 13.76
N LEU A 44 -3.48 5.15 13.76
CA LEU A 44 -3.78 5.95 14.94
C LEU A 44 -5.23 6.40 15.03
N SER A 45 -6.01 6.25 13.96
CA SER A 45 -7.43 6.55 14.05
C SER A 45 -8.12 5.52 14.95
N ALA A 46 -9.18 5.94 15.62
CA ALA A 46 -9.94 5.06 16.53
C ALA A 46 -10.40 3.80 15.80
N ASP A 47 -10.76 3.93 14.54
CA ASP A 47 -11.26 2.83 13.73
C ASP A 47 -10.18 2.15 12.90
N LYS A 48 -8.92 2.56 13.07
CA LYS A 48 -7.81 2.07 12.25
C LYS A 48 -8.17 2.09 10.78
N LYS A 49 -8.50 3.27 10.29
CA LYS A 49 -9.02 3.40 8.92
C LYS A 49 -8.06 2.89 7.87
N ILE A 50 -8.59 2.00 7.05
CA ILE A 50 -7.91 1.51 5.86
C ILE A 50 -8.81 1.84 4.69
N LYS A 51 -8.25 2.55 3.71
CA LYS A 51 -8.95 2.80 2.48
C LYS A 51 -8.05 2.37 1.33
N VAL A 52 -8.53 1.46 0.51
CA VAL A 52 -7.77 0.98 -0.62
C VAL A 52 -8.69 0.81 -1.82
N ASP A 53 -8.18 1.21 -2.98
CA ASP A 53 -8.87 0.94 -4.24
C ASP A 53 -8.61 -0.52 -4.59
N THR A 54 -9.52 -1.39 -4.18
CA THR A 54 -9.37 -2.82 -4.40
C THR A 54 -9.33 -3.20 -5.86
N ALA A 55 -10.05 -2.46 -6.71
CA ALA A 55 -10.01 -2.71 -8.15
C ALA A 55 -8.63 -2.45 -8.73
N ARG A 56 -7.99 -1.37 -8.30
CA ARG A 56 -6.62 -1.08 -8.75
C ARG A 56 -5.60 -2.05 -8.17
N ALA A 57 -5.77 -2.41 -6.90
CA ALA A 57 -4.90 -3.42 -6.29
C ALA A 57 -4.97 -4.74 -7.05
N GLU A 58 -6.18 -5.18 -7.36
CA GLU A 58 -6.40 -6.40 -8.12
C GLU A 58 -5.80 -6.30 -9.53
N TYR A 59 -5.99 -5.17 -10.17
CA TYR A 59 -5.39 -4.91 -11.48
C TYR A 59 -3.88 -5.12 -11.46
N TRP A 60 -3.21 -4.50 -10.47
CA TRP A 60 -1.75 -4.61 -10.37
C TRP A 60 -1.29 -6.02 -10.02
N ILE A 61 -2.01 -6.69 -9.13
CA ILE A 61 -1.69 -8.07 -8.77
C ILE A 61 -1.83 -8.99 -9.98
N ASN A 62 -2.88 -8.81 -10.75
CA ASN A 62 -3.11 -9.60 -11.97
C ASN A 62 -2.05 -9.33 -13.04
N ASN A 63 -1.39 -8.19 -12.96
CA ASN A 63 -0.29 -7.82 -13.86
C ASN A 63 1.09 -8.14 -13.29
N GLY A 64 1.15 -8.92 -12.21
CA GLY A 64 2.40 -9.41 -11.67
C GLY A 64 2.95 -8.63 -10.48
N ALA A 65 2.25 -7.62 -9.99
CA ALA A 65 2.69 -6.90 -8.81
C ALA A 65 2.59 -7.80 -7.57
N GLN A 66 3.59 -7.72 -6.70
CA GLN A 66 3.63 -8.53 -5.49
C GLN A 66 3.39 -7.66 -4.27
N PRO A 67 2.27 -7.88 -3.54
CA PRO A 67 2.05 -7.15 -2.30
C PRO A 67 2.99 -7.66 -1.20
N THR A 68 3.45 -6.75 -0.36
CA THR A 68 4.20 -7.14 0.84
C THR A 68 3.25 -7.85 1.79
N ASP A 69 3.79 -8.59 2.75
CA ASP A 69 2.97 -9.31 3.72
C ASP A 69 2.02 -8.38 4.47
N THR A 70 2.51 -7.21 4.85
CA THR A 70 1.70 -6.21 5.54
C THR A 70 0.56 -5.72 4.64
N VAL A 71 0.86 -5.39 3.39
CA VAL A 71 -0.17 -4.95 2.44
C VAL A 71 -1.17 -6.05 2.16
N ARG A 72 -0.70 -7.28 2.03
CA ARG A 72 -1.58 -8.43 1.81
C ARG A 72 -2.59 -8.57 2.95
N ALA A 73 -2.12 -8.43 4.19
CA ALA A 73 -3.01 -8.48 5.35
C ALA A 73 -4.00 -7.32 5.35
N LEU A 74 -3.55 -6.12 4.99
CA LEU A 74 -4.44 -4.96 4.92
C LEU A 74 -5.48 -5.09 3.82
N LEU A 75 -5.11 -5.62 2.66
CA LEU A 75 -6.05 -5.85 1.57
C LEU A 75 -7.12 -6.85 1.98
N LYS A 76 -6.72 -7.90 2.67
CA LYS A 76 -7.64 -8.92 3.15
C LYS A 76 -8.61 -8.34 4.16
N LYS A 77 -8.13 -7.48 5.04
CA LYS A 77 -8.95 -6.81 6.05
C LYS A 77 -9.93 -5.83 5.41
N ALA A 78 -9.48 -5.07 4.43
CA ALA A 78 -10.34 -4.13 3.71
C ALA A 78 -11.44 -4.86 2.94
N ALA A 79 -11.13 -6.01 2.36
CA ALA A 79 -12.11 -6.81 1.64
C ALA A 79 -13.15 -7.44 2.56
N ALA A 80 -12.81 -7.66 3.83
CA ALA A 80 -13.71 -8.23 4.81
C ALA A 80 -14.74 -7.24 5.36
N GLU A 81 -14.52 -5.95 5.13
CA GLU A 81 -15.47 -4.90 5.51
C GLU A 81 -16.47 -4.66 4.38
#